data_a87a6175ba62cff59595db604fc5bf6d
#
_entry.id   a87a6175ba62cff59595db604fc5bf6d
#
_cell.length_a   1.000
_cell.length_b   1.000
_cell.length_c   1.000
_cell.angle_alpha   90.00
_cell.angle_beta   90.00
_cell.angle_gamma   90.00
#
_symmetry.space_group_name_H-M   'P 1'
#
loop_
_entity.id
_entity.type
_entity.pdbx_description
1 polymer ?
#
loop_
_entity_poly.entity_id
_entity_poly.type
_entity_poly.pdbx_seq_one_letter_code
_entity_poly.pdbx_strand_id
1 'polypeptide(L)'
;MGDTMKFTELTEQEFQDFVDTQPSKNFFQTVMMKKKLECDGTKVYLVGVKEDNKVIGASLLAETHQKFLGKTTFEAYKGFILDYKNKELLRFMTDNVKKFLKEKNGLKLVIDPYIPAVSRNMEAEITDEFDNRDIIEYLHTLGYKDSQSDQVKWTYCLDINGKT
;
A
#
# COMPACT_ATOMS: atom_id res chain seq x y z
N MET A 1 24.18 -16.54 -7.34
CA MET A 1 23.64 -15.46 -8.16
C MET A 1 22.52 -14.87 -7.33
N GLY A 2 22.66 -13.61 -6.90
CA GLY A 2 21.60 -12.99 -6.11
C GLY A 2 20.37 -12.73 -7.01
N ASP A 3 19.24 -13.15 -6.52
CA ASP A 3 17.97 -12.99 -7.20
C ASP A 3 17.70 -11.48 -7.34
N THR A 4 17.40 -11.05 -8.56
CA THR A 4 17.26 -9.60 -8.85
C THR A 4 15.80 -9.22 -8.81
N MET A 5 15.42 -8.37 -7.85
CA MET A 5 14.10 -7.77 -7.80
C MET A 5 13.80 -7.00 -9.08
N LYS A 6 12.61 -7.19 -9.64
CA LYS A 6 12.13 -6.50 -10.83
C LYS A 6 10.77 -5.84 -10.55
N PHE A 7 10.69 -4.53 -10.78
CA PHE A 7 9.42 -3.81 -10.75
C PHE A 7 8.70 -3.91 -12.11
N THR A 8 7.38 -4.16 -12.09
CA THR A 8 6.57 -4.31 -13.30
C THR A 8 5.10 -4.00 -13.04
N GLU A 9 4.35 -3.70 -14.10
CA GLU A 9 2.90 -3.80 -14.06
C GLU A 9 2.51 -5.28 -14.00
N LEU A 10 1.49 -5.59 -13.20
CA LEU A 10 0.97 -6.94 -12.98
C LEU A 10 -0.33 -7.15 -13.76
N THR A 11 -0.56 -8.38 -14.19
CA THR A 11 -1.89 -8.79 -14.63
C THR A 11 -2.86 -8.84 -13.45
N GLU A 12 -4.18 -8.77 -13.72
CA GLU A 12 -5.20 -8.92 -12.67
C GLU A 12 -5.06 -10.23 -11.90
N GLN A 13 -4.72 -11.31 -12.60
CA GLN A 13 -4.54 -12.62 -11.98
C GLN A 13 -3.34 -12.63 -11.05
N GLU A 14 -2.17 -12.19 -11.50
CA GLU A 14 -0.95 -12.13 -10.67
C GLU A 14 -1.14 -11.27 -9.42
N PHE A 15 -1.82 -10.13 -9.59
CA PHE A 15 -2.11 -9.23 -8.48
C PHE A 15 -3.04 -9.88 -7.47
N GLN A 16 -4.17 -10.46 -7.91
CA GLN A 16 -5.16 -11.06 -7.02
C GLN A 16 -4.59 -12.29 -6.30
N ASP A 17 -3.91 -13.17 -7.04
CA ASP A 17 -3.29 -14.37 -6.46
C ASP A 17 -2.29 -14.00 -5.35
N PHE A 18 -1.49 -12.96 -5.57
CA PHE A 18 -0.58 -12.48 -4.54
C PHE A 18 -1.33 -11.91 -3.33
N VAL A 19 -2.27 -10.98 -3.55
CA VAL A 19 -3.00 -10.31 -2.47
C VAL A 19 -3.77 -11.31 -1.60
N ASP A 20 -4.36 -12.34 -2.20
CA ASP A 20 -5.14 -13.36 -1.47
C ASP A 20 -4.29 -14.17 -0.49
N THR A 21 -2.99 -14.26 -0.71
CA THR A 21 -2.06 -14.96 0.19
C THR A 21 -1.55 -14.06 1.34
N GLN A 22 -1.78 -12.75 1.29
CA GLN A 22 -1.18 -11.83 2.25
C GLN A 22 -2.04 -11.65 3.51
N PRO A 23 -1.43 -11.64 4.70
CA PRO A 23 -2.15 -11.37 5.95
C PRO A 23 -2.74 -9.95 6.01
N SER A 24 -2.10 -8.99 5.32
CA SER A 24 -2.54 -7.59 5.20
C SER A 24 -3.54 -7.34 4.07
N LYS A 25 -4.09 -8.42 3.47
CA LYS A 25 -5.08 -8.27 2.41
C LYS A 25 -6.28 -7.45 2.88
N ASN A 26 -6.77 -6.60 1.99
CA ASN A 26 -7.91 -5.75 2.26
C ASN A 26 -8.67 -5.45 0.96
N PHE A 27 -9.91 -5.01 1.09
CA PHE A 27 -10.78 -4.76 -0.06
C PHE A 27 -10.22 -3.69 -1.02
N PHE A 28 -9.53 -2.66 -0.51
CA PHE A 28 -9.01 -1.56 -1.33
C PHE A 28 -7.87 -1.98 -2.25
N GLN A 29 -7.22 -3.10 -1.96
CA GLN A 29 -6.15 -3.68 -2.76
C GLN A 29 -6.61 -4.99 -3.42
N THR A 30 -7.67 -4.93 -4.24
CA THR A 30 -8.23 -6.06 -4.96
C THR A 30 -8.56 -5.70 -6.41
N VAL A 31 -8.65 -6.72 -7.27
CA VAL A 31 -9.14 -6.55 -8.65
C VAL A 31 -10.59 -6.05 -8.68
N MET A 32 -11.40 -6.40 -7.69
CA MET A 32 -12.76 -5.88 -7.58
C MET A 32 -12.78 -4.36 -7.35
N MET A 33 -11.89 -3.85 -6.48
CA MET A 33 -11.73 -2.41 -6.28
C MET A 33 -11.22 -1.72 -7.55
N LYS A 34 -10.27 -2.31 -8.27
CA LYS A 34 -9.83 -1.80 -9.58
C LYS A 34 -11.03 -1.61 -10.51
N LYS A 35 -11.85 -2.65 -10.70
CA LYS A 35 -13.04 -2.59 -11.57
C LYS A 35 -14.04 -1.53 -11.14
N LYS A 36 -14.28 -1.41 -9.82
CA LYS A 36 -15.15 -0.36 -9.27
C LYS A 36 -14.63 1.03 -9.62
N LEU A 37 -13.36 1.29 -9.38
CA LEU A 37 -12.73 2.60 -9.66
C LEU A 37 -12.74 2.93 -11.16
N GLU A 38 -12.49 1.95 -12.02
CA GLU A 38 -12.56 2.11 -13.48
C GLU A 38 -13.98 2.40 -13.97
N CYS A 39 -15.00 1.77 -13.36
CA CYS A 39 -16.42 2.13 -13.64
C CYS A 39 -16.74 3.57 -13.26
N ASP A 40 -16.09 4.12 -12.23
CA ASP A 40 -16.21 5.51 -11.80
C ASP A 40 -15.36 6.48 -12.65
N GLY A 41 -14.68 5.97 -13.70
CA GLY A 41 -13.82 6.76 -14.59
C GLY A 41 -12.40 7.01 -14.06
N THR A 42 -12.00 6.37 -12.97
CA THR A 42 -10.67 6.47 -12.41
C THR A 42 -9.71 5.52 -13.13
N LYS A 43 -8.56 6.01 -13.54
CA LYS A 43 -7.53 5.17 -14.12
C LYS A 43 -6.74 4.48 -13.02
N VAL A 44 -6.52 3.17 -13.16
CA VAL A 44 -5.92 2.32 -12.14
C VAL A 44 -4.77 1.50 -12.71
N TYR A 45 -3.71 1.36 -11.94
CA TYR A 45 -2.55 0.54 -12.27
C TYR A 45 -2.33 -0.51 -11.19
N LEU A 46 -2.08 -1.73 -11.60
CA LEU A 46 -1.63 -2.81 -10.74
C LEU A 46 -0.13 -2.95 -10.93
N VAL A 47 0.65 -2.61 -9.93
CA VAL A 47 2.11 -2.67 -9.99
C VAL A 47 2.66 -3.59 -8.91
N GLY A 48 3.84 -4.14 -9.14
CA GLY A 48 4.48 -4.99 -8.13
C GLY A 48 5.95 -5.21 -8.36
N VAL A 49 6.54 -5.88 -7.40
CA VAL A 49 7.93 -6.36 -7.42
C VAL A 49 7.90 -7.88 -7.53
N LYS A 50 8.65 -8.39 -8.48
CA LYS A 50 8.89 -9.83 -8.66
C LYS A 50 10.34 -10.17 -8.32
N GLU A 51 10.52 -11.31 -7.70
CA GLU A 51 11.78 -12.00 -7.51
C GLU A 51 11.60 -13.45 -7.96
N ASP A 52 12.48 -13.97 -8.80
CA ASP A 52 12.32 -15.29 -9.45
C ASP A 52 10.95 -15.53 -10.08
N ASN A 53 10.42 -14.53 -10.77
CA ASN A 53 9.07 -14.52 -11.35
C ASN A 53 7.90 -14.63 -10.35
N LYS A 54 8.16 -14.63 -9.04
CA LYS A 54 7.14 -14.60 -8.00
C LYS A 54 6.91 -13.15 -7.54
N VAL A 55 5.64 -12.78 -7.39
CA VAL A 55 5.29 -11.47 -6.81
C VAL A 55 5.61 -11.51 -5.32
N ILE A 56 6.40 -10.53 -4.84
CA ILE A 56 6.79 -10.36 -3.45
C ILE A 56 6.28 -9.06 -2.82
N GLY A 57 5.75 -8.17 -3.65
CA GLY A 57 5.12 -6.93 -3.23
C GLY A 57 4.23 -6.39 -4.33
N ALA A 58 3.09 -5.80 -4.00
CA ALA A 58 2.16 -5.25 -4.98
C ALA A 58 1.43 -4.00 -4.48
N SER A 59 0.88 -3.23 -5.40
CA SER A 59 -0.02 -2.12 -5.09
C SER A 59 -0.98 -1.82 -6.22
N LEU A 60 -2.22 -1.52 -5.86
CA LEU A 60 -3.18 -0.83 -6.69
C LEU A 60 -2.95 0.68 -6.54
N LEU A 61 -2.70 1.38 -7.63
CA LEU A 61 -2.51 2.83 -7.69
C LEU A 61 -3.68 3.45 -8.46
N ALA A 62 -4.45 4.29 -7.80
CA ALA A 62 -5.55 5.05 -8.40
C ALA A 62 -5.06 6.44 -8.82
N GLU A 63 -5.41 6.87 -10.04
CA GLU A 63 -4.99 8.15 -10.62
C GLU A 63 -6.10 9.19 -10.44
N THR A 64 -5.76 10.34 -9.84
CA THR A 64 -6.65 11.49 -9.73
C THR A 64 -6.05 12.71 -10.43
N HIS A 65 -6.73 13.23 -11.43
CA HIS A 65 -6.25 14.38 -12.19
C HIS A 65 -6.46 15.71 -11.43
N GLN A 66 -5.40 16.51 -11.35
CA GLN A 66 -5.46 17.89 -10.90
C GLN A 66 -5.77 18.80 -12.08
N LYS A 67 -7.06 19.14 -12.28
CA LYS A 67 -7.57 19.85 -13.47
C LYS A 67 -6.82 21.15 -13.80
N PHE A 68 -6.32 21.87 -12.79
CA PHE A 68 -5.68 23.18 -13.01
C PHE A 68 -4.15 23.11 -13.24
N LEU A 69 -3.50 22.01 -12.90
CA LEU A 69 -2.04 21.91 -12.97
C LEU A 69 -1.54 21.00 -14.10
N GLY A 70 -2.44 20.32 -14.82
CA GLY A 70 -2.06 19.31 -15.79
C GLY A 70 -1.20 18.18 -15.18
N LYS A 71 -1.29 17.98 -13.86
CA LYS A 71 -0.55 17.00 -13.07
C LYS A 71 -1.50 15.97 -12.49
N THR A 72 -0.94 14.83 -12.14
CA THR A 72 -1.69 13.70 -11.60
C THR A 72 -1.29 13.43 -10.16
N THR A 73 -2.25 13.20 -9.29
CA THR A 73 -2.06 12.63 -7.96
C THR A 73 -2.38 11.14 -8.02
N PHE A 74 -1.62 10.36 -7.28
CA PHE A 74 -1.84 8.92 -7.16
C PHE A 74 -2.13 8.57 -5.71
N GLU A 75 -3.00 7.60 -5.51
CA GLU A 75 -3.40 7.10 -4.20
C GLU A 75 -3.30 5.57 -4.17
N ALA A 76 -2.70 5.06 -3.09
CA ALA A 76 -2.65 3.64 -2.78
C ALA A 76 -3.41 3.39 -1.48
N TYR A 77 -4.73 3.31 -1.56
CA TYR A 77 -5.58 3.06 -0.40
C TYR A 77 -5.24 1.71 0.24
N LYS A 78 -4.89 1.74 1.54
CA LYS A 78 -4.46 0.56 2.30
C LYS A 78 -3.32 -0.24 1.64
N GLY A 79 -2.51 0.42 0.81
CA GLY A 79 -1.33 -0.14 0.14
C GLY A 79 -0.04 0.54 0.66
N PHE A 80 1.12 0.00 0.41
CA PHE A 80 1.38 -1.16 -0.44
C PHE A 80 1.03 -2.48 0.29
N ILE A 81 0.88 -3.58 -0.46
CA ILE A 81 0.82 -4.93 0.08
C ILE A 81 2.21 -5.56 -0.07
N LEU A 82 2.96 -5.61 1.02
CA LEU A 82 4.30 -6.21 1.10
C LEU A 82 4.70 -6.39 2.57
N ASP A 83 5.81 -7.10 2.80
CA ASP A 83 6.41 -7.12 4.13
C ASP A 83 7.17 -5.81 4.40
N TYR A 84 6.58 -4.94 5.21
CA TYR A 84 7.18 -3.65 5.57
C TYR A 84 8.42 -3.76 6.47
N LYS A 85 8.66 -4.91 7.09
CA LYS A 85 9.89 -5.18 7.84
C LYS A 85 11.07 -5.49 6.91
N ASN A 86 10.79 -5.93 5.68
CA ASN A 86 11.78 -6.03 4.62
C ASN A 86 12.12 -4.65 4.05
N LYS A 87 13.07 -3.96 4.70
CA LYS A 87 13.48 -2.59 4.34
C LYS A 87 14.03 -2.47 2.93
N GLU A 88 14.67 -3.51 2.41
CA GLU A 88 15.18 -3.54 1.04
C GLU A 88 14.04 -3.54 0.02
N LEU A 89 13.07 -4.44 0.20
CA LEU A 89 11.86 -4.50 -0.64
C LEU A 89 11.06 -3.21 -0.59
N LEU A 90 10.85 -2.65 0.60
CA LEU A 90 10.11 -1.39 0.78
C LEU A 90 10.80 -0.22 0.08
N ARG A 91 12.13 -0.10 0.17
CA ARG A 91 12.92 0.89 -0.55
C ARG A 91 12.81 0.67 -2.06
N PHE A 92 13.03 -0.57 -2.53
CA PHE A 92 12.96 -0.90 -3.95
C PHE A 92 11.59 -0.57 -4.54
N MET A 93 10.51 -0.96 -3.86
CA MET A 93 9.14 -0.63 -4.26
C MET A 93 8.94 0.89 -4.33
N THR A 94 9.31 1.62 -3.28
CA THR A 94 9.18 3.08 -3.20
C THR A 94 9.91 3.79 -4.35
N ASP A 95 11.16 3.44 -4.60
CA ASP A 95 11.99 4.10 -5.61
C ASP A 95 11.48 3.83 -7.03
N ASN A 96 11.00 2.62 -7.30
CA ASN A 96 10.46 2.28 -8.61
C ASN A 96 9.05 2.85 -8.83
N VAL A 97 8.19 2.87 -7.81
CA VAL A 97 6.90 3.58 -7.89
C VAL A 97 7.14 5.06 -8.16
N LYS A 98 8.10 5.73 -7.48
CA LYS A 98 8.44 7.13 -7.78
C LYS A 98 8.82 7.35 -9.24
N LYS A 99 9.61 6.45 -9.85
CA LYS A 99 9.99 6.52 -11.28
C LYS A 99 8.76 6.34 -12.16
N PHE A 100 7.98 5.28 -11.92
CA PHE A 100 6.75 4.99 -12.65
C PHE A 100 5.76 6.16 -12.65
N LEU A 101 5.56 6.80 -11.48
CA LEU A 101 4.67 7.95 -11.38
C LEU A 101 5.19 9.18 -12.13
N LYS A 102 6.51 9.43 -12.14
CA LYS A 102 7.10 10.50 -12.93
C LYS A 102 6.83 10.34 -14.43
N GLU A 103 6.91 9.13 -14.95
CA GLU A 103 6.58 8.80 -16.35
C GLU A 103 5.10 9.06 -16.67
N LYS A 104 4.23 8.98 -15.66
CA LYS A 104 2.79 9.28 -15.77
C LYS A 104 2.46 10.74 -15.40
N ASN A 105 3.45 11.65 -15.41
CA ASN A 105 3.28 13.06 -15.04
C ASN A 105 2.78 13.27 -13.58
N GLY A 106 3.13 12.34 -12.70
CA GLY A 106 2.75 12.35 -11.29
C GLY A 106 3.38 13.48 -10.50
N LEU A 107 2.58 14.14 -9.69
CA LEU A 107 2.98 15.18 -8.75
C LEU A 107 3.12 14.65 -7.33
N LYS A 108 2.20 13.78 -6.91
CA LYS A 108 2.06 13.33 -5.53
C LYS A 108 1.61 11.87 -5.50
N LEU A 109 2.14 11.12 -4.56
CA LEU A 109 1.63 9.81 -4.14
C LEU A 109 1.18 9.91 -2.68
N VAL A 110 -0.02 9.45 -2.41
CA VAL A 110 -0.53 9.23 -1.06
C VAL A 110 -0.58 7.73 -0.83
N ILE A 111 0.03 7.25 0.24
CA ILE A 111 -0.12 5.88 0.70
C ILE A 111 -0.80 5.89 2.08
N ASP A 112 -1.59 4.87 2.34
CA ASP A 112 -2.25 4.64 3.62
C ASP A 112 -2.05 3.17 4.00
N PRO A 113 -0.83 2.78 4.47
CA PRO A 113 -0.50 1.39 4.75
C PRO A 113 -1.44 0.77 5.77
N TYR A 114 -1.93 -0.44 5.50
CA TYR A 114 -2.75 -1.19 6.45
C TYR A 114 -1.88 -1.88 7.50
N ILE A 115 -1.17 -1.04 8.28
CA ILE A 115 -0.28 -1.48 9.36
C ILE A 115 -0.62 -0.67 10.59
N PRO A 116 -1.09 -1.32 11.67
CA PRO A 116 -1.29 -0.61 12.92
C PRO A 116 0.06 -0.16 13.49
N ALA A 117 0.14 1.09 13.91
CA ALA A 117 1.38 1.64 14.48
C ALA A 117 1.70 1.02 15.85
N VAL A 118 0.68 0.95 16.71
CA VAL A 118 0.77 0.34 18.06
C VAL A 118 -0.57 -0.26 18.43
N SER A 119 -0.56 -1.27 19.29
CA SER A 119 -1.75 -1.74 19.99
C SER A 119 -1.99 -0.96 21.27
N ARG A 120 -3.26 -0.84 21.68
CA ARG A 120 -3.65 -0.18 22.93
C ARG A 120 -4.76 -0.96 23.62
N ASN A 121 -4.72 -0.95 24.96
CA ASN A 121 -5.81 -1.48 25.78
C ASN A 121 -7.02 -0.51 25.87
N MET A 122 -8.02 -0.86 26.65
CA MET A 122 -9.24 -0.05 26.81
C MET A 122 -8.97 1.30 27.51
N GLU A 123 -7.91 1.39 28.28
CA GLU A 123 -7.44 2.60 28.98
C GLU A 123 -6.56 3.48 28.07
N ALA A 124 -6.42 3.12 26.79
CA ALA A 124 -5.58 3.76 25.77
C ALA A 124 -4.06 3.67 26.04
N GLU A 125 -3.62 2.81 26.95
CA GLU A 125 -2.22 2.52 27.20
C GLU A 125 -1.66 1.63 26.09
N ILE A 126 -0.41 1.88 25.68
CA ILE A 126 0.28 1.07 24.66
C ILE A 126 0.54 -0.32 25.27
N THR A 127 0.19 -1.35 24.51
CA THR A 127 0.45 -2.75 24.86
C THR A 127 1.63 -3.29 24.03
N ASP A 128 2.20 -4.41 24.47
CA ASP A 128 3.34 -5.07 23.80
C ASP A 128 2.89 -6.01 22.66
N GLU A 129 1.62 -5.98 22.24
CA GLU A 129 1.11 -6.87 21.21
C GLU A 129 1.80 -6.62 19.86
N PHE A 130 1.93 -5.35 19.48
CA PHE A 130 2.77 -4.93 18.35
C PHE A 130 3.17 -3.47 18.45
N ASP A 131 4.37 -3.16 17.93
CA ASP A 131 4.89 -1.82 17.75
C ASP A 131 5.59 -1.74 16.39
N ASN A 132 5.07 -0.91 15.51
CA ASN A 132 5.57 -0.71 14.15
C ASN A 132 6.01 0.75 13.91
N ARG A 133 6.35 1.49 14.96
CA ARG A 133 6.81 2.89 14.84
C ARG A 133 8.13 3.00 14.08
N ASP A 134 8.98 1.98 14.14
CA ASP A 134 10.21 1.88 13.36
C ASP A 134 9.95 1.85 11.83
N ILE A 135 8.82 1.30 11.40
CA ILE A 135 8.39 1.31 10.00
C ILE A 135 8.03 2.74 9.58
N ILE A 136 7.33 3.50 10.44
CA ILE A 136 6.97 4.90 10.18
C ILE A 136 8.24 5.75 10.05
N GLU A 137 9.19 5.59 10.96
CA GLU A 137 10.49 6.26 10.91
C GLU A 137 11.23 5.91 9.62
N TYR A 138 11.22 4.64 9.21
CA TYR A 138 11.87 4.23 7.98
C TYR A 138 11.19 4.84 6.74
N LEU A 139 9.87 4.90 6.70
CA LEU A 139 9.13 5.59 5.62
C LEU A 139 9.53 7.07 5.51
N HIS A 140 9.72 7.76 6.64
CA HIS A 140 10.24 9.14 6.64
C HIS A 140 11.63 9.21 6.00
N THR A 141 12.53 8.25 6.25
CA THR A 141 13.86 8.20 5.59
C THR A 141 13.77 7.98 4.08
N LEU A 142 12.69 7.35 3.59
CA LEU A 142 12.41 7.18 2.16
C LEU A 142 11.76 8.43 1.52
N GLY A 143 11.55 9.49 2.32
CA GLY A 143 11.02 10.77 1.87
C GLY A 143 9.50 10.90 1.94
N TYR A 144 8.80 9.95 2.56
CA TYR A 144 7.39 10.14 2.91
C TYR A 144 7.25 11.19 4.02
N LYS A 145 6.12 11.85 4.03
CA LYS A 145 5.76 12.83 5.07
C LYS A 145 4.35 12.53 5.53
N ASP A 146 4.08 12.78 6.80
CA ASP A 146 2.72 12.67 7.32
C ASP A 146 1.79 13.59 6.55
N SER A 147 0.64 13.06 6.17
CA SER A 147 -0.41 13.80 5.50
C SER A 147 -1.60 13.96 6.44
N GLN A 148 -2.27 15.10 6.39
CA GLN A 148 -3.61 15.18 6.97
C GLN A 148 -4.49 14.21 6.19
N SER A 149 -5.08 13.27 6.91
CA SER A 149 -5.96 12.26 6.37
C SER A 149 -7.35 12.45 6.96
N ASP A 150 -8.37 12.32 6.13
CA ASP A 150 -9.76 12.18 6.56
C ASP A 150 -10.04 10.76 7.10
N GLN A 151 -9.03 9.90 7.07
CA GLN A 151 -9.11 8.53 7.57
C GLN A 151 -9.07 8.48 9.10
N VAL A 152 -9.79 7.51 9.65
CA VAL A 152 -9.84 7.28 11.10
C VAL A 152 -8.46 6.87 11.59
N LYS A 153 -7.95 7.56 12.61
CA LYS A 153 -6.65 7.24 13.23
C LYS A 153 -6.70 6.04 14.18
N TRP A 154 -7.90 5.70 14.66
CA TRP A 154 -8.12 4.66 15.65
C TRP A 154 -9.12 3.66 15.12
N THR A 155 -8.84 2.39 15.28
CA THR A 155 -9.75 1.29 14.95
C THR A 155 -9.89 0.39 16.18
N TYR A 156 -11.13 0.07 16.52
CA TYR A 156 -11.45 -0.91 17.55
C TYR A 156 -11.69 -2.25 16.88
N CYS A 157 -11.02 -3.29 17.35
CA CYS A 157 -11.21 -4.65 16.87
C CYS A 157 -11.99 -5.42 17.92
N LEU A 158 -13.08 -6.06 17.53
CA LEU A 158 -13.83 -7.00 18.33
C LEU A 158 -13.68 -8.39 17.74
N ASP A 159 -13.10 -9.30 18.52
CA ASP A 159 -13.12 -10.71 18.15
C ASP A 159 -14.52 -11.28 18.35
N ILE A 160 -15.13 -11.72 17.27
CA ILE A 160 -16.49 -12.30 17.24
C ILE A 160 -16.47 -13.83 17.08
N ASN A 161 -15.28 -14.47 17.03
CA ASN A 161 -15.19 -15.92 16.93
C ASN A 161 -15.78 -16.59 18.19
N GLY A 162 -16.75 -17.46 18.00
CA GLY A 162 -17.41 -18.18 19.09
C GLY A 162 -18.33 -17.32 19.98
N LYS A 163 -18.63 -16.08 19.59
CA LYS A 163 -19.62 -15.22 20.26
C LYS A 163 -20.94 -15.30 19.48
N THR A 164 -21.93 -15.97 20.03
CA THR A 164 -23.31 -15.99 19.56
C THR A 164 -24.14 -14.92 20.26
#